data_bbf67225314548600d75d480dcf95357
#
_entry.id   bbf67225314548600d75d480dcf95357
#
_cell.length_a   1.000
_cell.length_b   1.000
_cell.length_c   1.000
_cell.angle_alpha   90.00
_cell.angle_beta   90.00
_cell.angle_gamma   90.00
#
_symmetry.space_group_name_H-M   'P 1'
#
loop_
_entity.id
_entity.type
_entity.pdbx_description
1 polymer ?
#
loop_
_entity_poly.entity_id
_entity_poly.type
_entity_poly.pdbx_seq_one_letter_code
_entity_poly.pdbx_strand_id
1 'polypeptide(L)'
;VRLRKMDPYLNVDPGTMSPFQHGEVFVTDDGAETDLDLGHYERFTNISSKKSDNITTGRIYSDIIKKERRGGYLGKTVQVIPHITDRIKEFIKKDITNEDFVICEIGGTVGDIESLPFIEAIRQFSNEHGKSKTLFIHLTFVPFLKSSDEIKTKPTQHSVKELRSIGIQPDIIICRSQKSIPFDQRKKISLFCNVPIENVIETVDVRTIYEAPISFFNQK
;
A
#
# COMPACT_ATOMS: atom_id res chain seq x y z
N VAL A 1 2.76 -11.10 12.94
CA VAL A 1 2.55 -10.12 11.86
C VAL A 1 1.24 -10.40 11.15
N ARG A 2 0.46 -9.37 10.83
CA ARG A 2 -0.72 -9.46 9.97
C ARG A 2 -0.53 -8.59 8.74
N LEU A 3 -0.88 -9.09 7.56
CA LEU A 3 -0.82 -8.33 6.32
C LEU A 3 -2.23 -8.00 5.84
N ARG A 4 -2.40 -6.79 5.33
CA ARG A 4 -3.67 -6.27 4.82
C ARG A 4 -3.45 -5.72 3.41
N LYS A 5 -4.32 -6.10 2.48
CA LYS A 5 -4.35 -5.55 1.13
C LYS A 5 -5.58 -4.65 0.96
N MET A 6 -5.37 -3.45 0.48
CA MET A 6 -6.40 -2.47 0.18
C MET A 6 -6.35 -2.13 -1.30
N ASP A 7 -7.37 -2.53 -2.04
CA ASP A 7 -7.42 -2.40 -3.49
C ASP A 7 -8.38 -1.28 -3.91
N PRO A 8 -7.90 -0.25 -4.60
CA PRO A 8 -8.70 0.94 -4.90
C PRO A 8 -9.69 0.78 -6.05
N TYR A 9 -9.78 -0.38 -6.67
CA TYR A 9 -10.75 -0.59 -7.76
C TYR A 9 -12.19 -0.76 -7.25
N LEU A 10 -13.18 -0.49 -8.15
CA LEU A 10 -14.61 -0.53 -7.84
C LEU A 10 -15.23 -1.93 -7.89
N ASN A 11 -14.52 -2.94 -8.31
CA ASN A 11 -14.99 -4.32 -8.23
C ASN A 11 -15.15 -4.72 -6.76
N VAL A 12 -16.22 -5.46 -6.45
CA VAL A 12 -16.47 -5.95 -5.07
C VAL A 12 -15.39 -6.96 -4.65
N ASP A 13 -14.96 -7.77 -5.60
CA ASP A 13 -13.83 -8.68 -5.52
C ASP A 13 -13.25 -8.88 -6.93
N PRO A 14 -12.07 -9.52 -7.08
CA PRO A 14 -11.43 -9.71 -8.38
C PRO A 14 -11.95 -10.92 -9.18
N GLY A 15 -12.91 -11.69 -8.66
CA GLY A 15 -13.35 -12.95 -9.28
C GLY A 15 -13.88 -12.83 -10.70
N THR A 16 -14.44 -11.66 -11.07
CA THR A 16 -14.95 -11.39 -12.42
C THR A 16 -13.98 -10.57 -13.28
N MET A 17 -12.81 -10.23 -12.76
CA MET A 17 -11.83 -9.43 -13.49
C MET A 17 -11.08 -10.28 -14.51
N SER A 18 -10.68 -9.63 -15.62
CA SER A 18 -9.89 -10.32 -16.66
C SER A 18 -8.47 -10.61 -16.13
N PRO A 19 -8.02 -11.87 -16.17
CA PRO A 19 -6.65 -12.21 -15.76
C PRO A 19 -5.57 -11.51 -16.60
N PHE A 20 -5.89 -11.15 -17.85
CA PHE A 20 -4.97 -10.42 -18.72
C PHE A 20 -4.76 -8.96 -18.31
N GLN A 21 -5.72 -8.37 -17.60
CA GLN A 21 -5.64 -6.97 -17.13
C GLN A 21 -5.18 -6.87 -15.69
N HIS A 22 -5.60 -7.80 -14.84
CA HIS A 22 -5.42 -7.72 -13.39
C HIS A 22 -4.48 -8.78 -12.81
N GLY A 23 -4.18 -9.83 -13.57
CA GLY A 23 -3.48 -11.01 -13.08
C GLY A 23 -4.42 -12.09 -12.56
N GLU A 24 -3.85 -13.13 -11.99
CA GLU A 24 -4.60 -14.26 -11.44
C GLU A 24 -5.29 -13.89 -10.13
N VAL A 25 -6.43 -14.54 -9.87
CA VAL A 25 -7.15 -14.44 -8.60
C VAL A 25 -6.60 -15.46 -7.61
N PHE A 26 -6.35 -15.02 -6.38
CA PHE A 26 -6.00 -15.91 -5.27
C PHE A 26 -7.25 -16.19 -4.43
N VAL A 27 -7.49 -17.46 -4.12
CA VAL A 27 -8.61 -17.90 -3.26
C VAL A 27 -8.05 -18.30 -1.90
N THR A 28 -8.51 -17.62 -0.85
CA THR A 28 -8.13 -17.92 0.53
C THR A 28 -8.79 -19.22 1.03
N ASP A 29 -8.26 -19.80 2.10
CA ASP A 29 -8.83 -21.03 2.72
C ASP A 29 -10.28 -20.84 3.18
N ASP A 30 -10.69 -19.63 3.52
CA ASP A 30 -12.08 -19.27 3.89
C ASP A 30 -12.94 -18.86 2.69
N GLY A 31 -12.48 -19.15 1.46
CA GLY A 31 -13.24 -19.02 0.21
C GLY A 31 -13.38 -17.60 -0.32
N ALA A 32 -12.54 -16.67 0.07
CA ALA A 32 -12.54 -15.33 -0.51
C ALA A 32 -11.71 -15.27 -1.80
N GLU A 33 -12.27 -14.69 -2.84
CA GLU A 33 -11.53 -14.30 -4.05
C GLU A 33 -10.83 -12.97 -3.79
N THR A 34 -9.51 -12.94 -3.98
CA THR A 34 -8.65 -11.82 -3.62
C THR A 34 -7.59 -11.56 -4.68
N ASP A 35 -6.87 -10.46 -4.54
CA ASP A 35 -5.68 -10.18 -5.32
C ASP A 35 -4.59 -11.24 -5.08
N LEU A 36 -3.78 -11.51 -6.10
CA LEU A 36 -2.68 -12.46 -6.07
C LEU A 36 -1.66 -12.14 -4.97
N ASP A 37 -1.55 -10.90 -4.56
CA ASP A 37 -0.63 -10.45 -3.51
C ASP A 37 -0.81 -11.22 -2.20
N LEU A 38 -2.05 -11.63 -1.86
CA LEU A 38 -2.27 -12.45 -0.65
C LEU A 38 -1.57 -13.79 -0.72
N GLY A 39 -1.50 -14.40 -1.91
CA GLY A 39 -0.73 -15.62 -2.13
C GLY A 39 0.78 -15.41 -1.93
N HIS A 40 1.30 -14.24 -2.32
CA HIS A 40 2.69 -13.87 -2.03
C HIS A 40 2.91 -13.67 -0.54
N TYR A 41 1.97 -13.04 0.18
CA TYR A 41 2.07 -12.88 1.63
C TYR A 41 2.18 -14.23 2.34
N GLU A 42 1.32 -15.18 2.00
CA GLU A 42 1.37 -16.55 2.56
C GLU A 42 2.70 -17.22 2.30
N ARG A 43 3.22 -17.07 1.08
CA ARG A 43 4.49 -17.68 0.67
C ARG A 43 5.66 -17.24 1.53
N PHE A 44 5.71 -15.96 1.91
CA PHE A 44 6.81 -15.40 2.68
C PHE A 44 6.62 -15.49 4.20
N THR A 45 5.38 -15.50 4.67
CA THR A 45 5.07 -15.51 6.11
C THR A 45 4.72 -16.89 6.65
N ASN A 46 4.32 -17.81 5.78
CA ASN A 46 3.74 -19.10 6.14
C ASN A 46 2.49 -18.96 7.03
N ILE A 47 1.73 -17.88 6.85
CA ILE A 47 0.50 -17.59 7.57
C ILE A 47 -0.62 -17.48 6.55
N SER A 48 -1.69 -18.29 6.71
CA SER A 48 -2.85 -18.23 5.81
C SER A 48 -3.58 -16.89 5.90
N SER A 49 -3.81 -16.30 4.76
CA SER A 49 -4.62 -15.08 4.60
C SER A 49 -6.10 -15.42 4.73
N LYS A 50 -6.88 -14.45 5.16
CA LYS A 50 -8.32 -14.59 5.36
C LYS A 50 -9.08 -13.53 4.56
N LYS A 51 -10.36 -13.76 4.35
CA LYS A 51 -11.29 -12.76 3.77
C LYS A 51 -11.20 -11.37 4.42
N SER A 52 -10.86 -11.34 5.71
CA SER A 52 -10.65 -10.08 6.45
C SER A 52 -9.34 -9.39 6.15
N ASP A 53 -8.45 -9.97 5.33
CA ASP A 53 -7.14 -9.40 5.00
C ASP A 53 -7.12 -8.62 3.67
N ASN A 54 -8.24 -8.68 2.92
CA ASN A 54 -8.41 -7.91 1.69
C ASN A 54 -9.69 -7.08 1.72
N ILE A 55 -9.63 -5.87 1.21
CA ILE A 55 -10.80 -5.02 1.00
C ILE A 55 -10.63 -4.20 -0.27
N THR A 56 -11.73 -4.06 -1.03
CA THR A 56 -11.80 -3.24 -2.24
C THR A 56 -12.63 -1.99 -2.01
N THR A 57 -12.43 -0.96 -2.81
CA THR A 57 -13.30 0.22 -2.83
C THR A 57 -14.76 -0.20 -3.05
N GLY A 58 -15.01 -1.10 -4.02
CA GLY A 58 -16.37 -1.57 -4.33
C GLY A 58 -17.05 -2.21 -3.13
N ARG A 59 -16.34 -3.04 -2.36
CA ARG A 59 -16.87 -3.64 -1.12
C ARG A 59 -17.20 -2.58 -0.07
N ILE A 60 -16.31 -1.61 0.15
CA ILE A 60 -16.53 -0.52 1.11
C ILE A 60 -17.79 0.27 0.76
N TYR A 61 -17.89 0.73 -0.49
CA TYR A 61 -19.05 1.51 -0.94
C TYR A 61 -20.33 0.70 -0.90
N SER A 62 -20.30 -0.57 -1.30
CA SER A 62 -21.46 -1.47 -1.21
C SER A 62 -21.96 -1.62 0.22
N ASP A 63 -21.06 -1.80 1.19
CA ASP A 63 -21.42 -1.92 2.61
C ASP A 63 -22.05 -0.63 3.14
N ILE A 64 -21.48 0.52 2.81
CA ILE A 64 -21.97 1.84 3.22
C ILE A 64 -23.36 2.14 2.61
N ILE A 65 -23.52 1.88 1.30
CA ILE A 65 -24.81 2.11 0.61
C ILE A 65 -25.90 1.17 1.16
N LYS A 66 -25.57 -0.11 1.37
CA LYS A 66 -26.53 -1.05 2.00
C LYS A 66 -26.94 -0.62 3.40
N LYS A 67 -26.02 -0.10 4.20
CA LYS A 67 -26.31 0.42 5.54
C LYS A 67 -27.18 1.67 5.47
N GLU A 68 -26.89 2.59 4.53
CA GLU A 68 -27.70 3.79 4.30
C GLU A 68 -29.13 3.42 3.92
N ARG A 69 -29.33 2.54 2.92
CA ARG A 69 -30.66 2.11 2.45
C ARG A 69 -31.50 1.43 3.53
N ARG A 70 -30.88 0.86 4.55
CA ARG A 70 -31.55 0.28 5.72
C ARG A 70 -31.80 1.28 6.86
N GLY A 71 -31.51 2.58 6.65
CA GLY A 71 -31.67 3.63 7.66
C GLY A 71 -30.58 3.63 8.73
N GLY A 72 -29.48 2.93 8.54
CA GLY A 72 -28.43 2.76 9.55
C GLY A 72 -27.67 4.03 9.93
N TYR A 73 -27.91 5.14 9.22
CA TYR A 73 -27.34 6.45 9.52
C TYR A 73 -28.35 7.46 10.08
N LEU A 74 -29.60 7.03 10.32
CA LEU A 74 -30.65 7.84 10.97
C LEU A 74 -30.84 9.22 10.31
N GLY A 75 -30.86 9.27 8.99
CA GLY A 75 -31.07 10.50 8.21
C GLY A 75 -29.86 11.42 8.09
N LYS A 76 -28.68 11.04 8.61
CA LYS A 76 -27.44 11.81 8.44
C LYS A 76 -26.96 11.76 7.00
N THR A 77 -26.36 12.85 6.53
CA THR A 77 -25.64 12.87 5.24
C THR A 77 -24.44 11.95 5.30
N VAL A 78 -24.36 11.01 4.38
CA VAL A 78 -23.23 10.05 4.27
C VAL A 78 -22.20 10.59 3.28
N GLN A 79 -20.94 10.68 3.70
CA GLN A 79 -19.85 11.31 2.94
C GLN A 79 -18.63 10.39 2.94
N VAL A 80 -17.67 10.66 2.07
CA VAL A 80 -16.39 9.92 2.04
C VAL A 80 -15.69 10.08 3.40
N ILE A 81 -15.59 11.30 3.89
CA ILE A 81 -15.13 11.59 5.25
C ILE A 81 -16.34 11.97 6.09
N PRO A 82 -16.66 11.30 7.20
CA PRO A 82 -15.86 10.23 7.82
C PRO A 82 -16.26 8.79 7.43
N HIS A 83 -17.38 8.55 6.74
CA HIS A 83 -18.00 7.23 6.70
C HIS A 83 -17.17 6.18 5.95
N ILE A 84 -16.58 6.54 4.80
CA ILE A 84 -15.69 5.63 4.05
C ILE A 84 -14.36 5.49 4.79
N THR A 85 -13.77 6.58 5.26
CA THR A 85 -12.50 6.54 5.99
C THR A 85 -12.61 5.77 7.30
N ASP A 86 -13.71 5.89 8.04
CA ASP A 86 -13.95 5.11 9.26
C ASP A 86 -14.07 3.61 8.94
N ARG A 87 -14.78 3.26 7.84
CA ARG A 87 -14.89 1.86 7.42
C ARG A 87 -13.53 1.25 7.05
N ILE A 88 -12.64 2.03 6.44
CA ILE A 88 -11.26 1.60 6.15
C ILE A 88 -10.47 1.41 7.45
N LYS A 89 -10.57 2.36 8.41
CA LYS A 89 -9.92 2.24 9.72
C LYS A 89 -10.45 1.04 10.53
N GLU A 90 -11.73 0.74 10.45
CA GLU A 90 -12.32 -0.47 11.04
C GLU A 90 -11.73 -1.74 10.42
N PHE A 91 -11.55 -1.76 9.09
CA PHE A 91 -10.90 -2.89 8.41
C PHE A 91 -9.47 -3.11 8.90
N ILE A 92 -8.67 -2.05 9.05
CA ILE A 92 -7.30 -2.16 9.53
C ILE A 92 -7.26 -2.83 10.92
N LYS A 93 -8.19 -2.50 11.80
CA LYS A 93 -8.26 -3.02 13.18
C LYS A 93 -8.94 -4.37 13.31
N LYS A 94 -9.68 -4.80 12.28
CA LYS A 94 -10.50 -6.01 12.35
C LYS A 94 -9.65 -7.26 12.61
N ASP A 95 -10.10 -8.12 13.53
CA ASP A 95 -9.47 -9.43 13.82
C ASP A 95 -7.96 -9.33 14.22
N ILE A 96 -7.53 -8.17 14.72
CA ILE A 96 -6.20 -7.99 15.32
C ILE A 96 -6.30 -8.35 16.81
N THR A 97 -5.51 -9.32 17.25
CA THR A 97 -5.56 -9.84 18.62
C THR A 97 -4.21 -9.76 19.34
N ASN A 98 -3.20 -10.43 18.79
CA ASN A 98 -1.88 -10.57 19.42
C ASN A 98 -0.74 -10.26 18.45
N GLU A 99 -1.02 -9.59 17.36
CA GLU A 99 -0.02 -9.24 16.37
C GLU A 99 0.81 -8.04 16.82
N ASP A 100 2.15 -8.19 16.80
CA ASP A 100 3.08 -7.09 17.09
C ASP A 100 3.06 -6.04 15.98
N PHE A 101 2.83 -6.49 14.74
CA PHE A 101 2.82 -5.64 13.53
C PHE A 101 1.64 -5.94 12.63
N VAL A 102 1.04 -4.88 12.10
CA VAL A 102 0.07 -4.93 10.99
C VAL A 102 0.65 -4.15 9.82
N ILE A 103 0.89 -4.83 8.72
CA ILE A 103 1.39 -4.22 7.48
C ILE A 103 0.21 -4.06 6.53
N CYS A 104 -0.08 -2.82 6.17
CA CYS A 104 -1.15 -2.48 5.24
C CYS A 104 -0.55 -2.04 3.91
N GLU A 105 -0.83 -2.78 2.85
CA GLU A 105 -0.48 -2.39 1.49
C GLU A 105 -1.67 -1.74 0.81
N ILE A 106 -1.46 -0.54 0.26
CA ILE A 106 -2.43 0.15 -0.59
C ILE A 106 -2.02 -0.06 -2.03
N GLY A 107 -2.90 -0.66 -2.82
CA GLY A 107 -2.74 -0.80 -4.25
C GLY A 107 -2.86 0.53 -5.00
N GLY A 108 -2.39 0.56 -6.25
CA GLY A 108 -2.42 1.73 -7.10
C GLY A 108 -1.25 2.69 -6.88
N THR A 109 -1.32 3.82 -7.54
CA THR A 109 -0.28 4.85 -7.53
C THR A 109 -0.70 6.02 -6.65
N VAL A 110 0.25 6.57 -5.88
CA VAL A 110 0.01 7.80 -5.11
C VAL A 110 -0.30 8.94 -6.08
N GLY A 111 -1.43 9.62 -5.85
CA GLY A 111 -1.96 10.66 -6.73
C GLY A 111 -3.15 10.20 -7.57
N ASP A 112 -3.40 8.91 -7.70
CA ASP A 112 -4.61 8.41 -8.35
C ASP A 112 -5.85 8.69 -7.49
N ILE A 113 -6.93 9.10 -8.14
CA ILE A 113 -8.20 9.45 -7.48
C ILE A 113 -8.74 8.29 -6.66
N GLU A 114 -8.61 7.08 -7.17
CA GLU A 114 -9.14 5.86 -6.57
C GLU A 114 -8.50 5.54 -5.21
N SER A 115 -7.23 5.86 -5.03
CA SER A 115 -6.49 5.56 -3.79
C SER A 115 -6.67 6.61 -2.69
N LEU A 116 -7.17 7.81 -3.02
CA LEU A 116 -7.29 8.92 -2.07
C LEU A 116 -8.05 8.58 -0.78
N PRO A 117 -9.21 7.88 -0.79
CA PRO A 117 -9.91 7.52 0.44
C PRO A 117 -9.09 6.62 1.37
N PHE A 118 -8.28 5.72 0.80
CA PHE A 118 -7.39 4.86 1.59
C PHE A 118 -6.25 5.66 2.19
N ILE A 119 -5.59 6.51 1.39
CA ILE A 119 -4.48 7.35 1.86
C ILE A 119 -4.97 8.30 2.95
N GLU A 120 -6.14 8.93 2.77
CA GLU A 120 -6.74 9.78 3.80
C GLU A 120 -7.07 8.98 5.09
N ALA A 121 -7.60 7.76 4.96
CA ALA A 121 -7.91 6.93 6.11
C ALA A 121 -6.65 6.55 6.91
N ILE A 122 -5.54 6.19 6.26
CA ILE A 122 -4.29 5.87 6.97
C ILE A 122 -3.65 7.11 7.59
N ARG A 123 -3.77 8.29 6.93
CA ARG A 123 -3.35 9.56 7.52
C ARG A 123 -4.11 9.84 8.82
N GLN A 124 -5.44 9.71 8.82
CA GLN A 124 -6.26 9.85 10.01
C GLN A 124 -5.88 8.81 11.07
N PHE A 125 -5.72 7.55 10.67
CA PHE A 125 -5.34 6.45 11.55
C PHE A 125 -4.02 6.74 12.28
N SER A 126 -3.02 7.24 11.55
CA SER A 126 -1.74 7.64 12.13
C SER A 126 -1.88 8.77 13.14
N ASN A 127 -2.70 9.77 12.84
CA ASN A 127 -2.97 10.88 13.78
C ASN A 127 -3.69 10.41 15.05
N GLU A 128 -4.60 9.45 14.94
CA GLU A 128 -5.36 8.89 16.07
C GLU A 128 -4.48 8.03 16.99
N HIS A 129 -3.50 7.29 16.44
CA HIS A 129 -2.67 6.34 17.19
C HIS A 129 -1.28 6.86 17.54
N GLY A 130 -0.86 7.95 16.90
CA GLY A 130 0.43 8.59 17.11
C GLY A 130 1.57 8.01 16.27
N LYS A 131 2.53 8.86 15.94
CA LYS A 131 3.70 8.50 15.09
C LYS A 131 4.59 7.40 15.67
N SER A 132 4.59 7.20 16.98
CA SER A 132 5.37 6.11 17.60
C SER A 132 4.81 4.70 17.31
N LYS A 133 3.58 4.62 16.81
CA LYS A 133 2.91 3.36 16.50
C LYS A 133 2.64 3.16 15.00
N THR A 134 3.06 4.10 14.17
CA THR A 134 2.82 4.06 12.73
C THR A 134 4.10 4.37 11.97
N LEU A 135 4.32 3.65 10.89
CA LEU A 135 5.47 3.82 9.99
C LEU A 135 4.97 3.88 8.55
N PHE A 136 5.39 4.89 7.80
CA PHE A 136 5.06 5.03 6.39
C PHE A 136 6.24 4.63 5.51
N ILE A 137 6.03 3.56 4.75
CA ILE A 137 6.99 3.07 3.76
C ILE A 137 6.45 3.42 2.38
N HIS A 138 7.21 4.19 1.60
CA HIS A 138 6.82 4.57 0.24
C HIS A 138 7.66 3.83 -0.78
N LEU A 139 7.01 3.00 -1.59
CA LEU A 139 7.65 2.26 -2.67
C LEU A 139 7.63 3.12 -3.94
N THR A 140 8.80 3.32 -4.57
CA THR A 140 8.93 4.11 -5.79
C THR A 140 9.72 3.37 -6.87
N PHE A 141 9.54 3.80 -8.11
CA PHE A 141 10.37 3.34 -9.22
C PHE A 141 11.39 4.41 -9.61
N VAL A 142 12.65 4.01 -9.68
CA VAL A 142 13.76 4.85 -10.11
C VAL A 142 14.25 4.34 -11.48
N PRO A 143 13.75 4.92 -12.58
CA PRO A 143 14.03 4.42 -13.92
C PRO A 143 15.49 4.63 -14.33
N PHE A 144 16.03 3.63 -15.00
CA PHE A 144 17.29 3.71 -15.70
C PHE A 144 17.05 3.92 -17.20
N LEU A 145 17.56 5.01 -17.75
CA LEU A 145 17.46 5.34 -19.17
C LEU A 145 18.66 4.79 -19.93
N LYS A 146 18.47 3.72 -20.68
CA LYS A 146 19.54 3.06 -21.47
C LYS A 146 20.17 4.00 -22.50
N SER A 147 19.40 4.93 -23.08
CA SER A 147 19.86 5.86 -24.11
C SER A 147 20.88 6.88 -23.62
N SER A 148 20.81 7.28 -22.36
CA SER A 148 21.70 8.25 -21.72
C SER A 148 22.57 7.65 -20.62
N ASP A 149 22.47 6.35 -20.38
CA ASP A 149 23.13 5.63 -19.28
C ASP A 149 22.94 6.31 -17.91
N GLU A 150 21.71 6.76 -17.64
CA GLU A 150 21.41 7.63 -16.50
C GLU A 150 20.23 7.12 -15.68
N ILE A 151 20.36 7.20 -14.34
CA ILE A 151 19.26 6.98 -13.40
C ILE A 151 18.50 8.30 -13.17
N LYS A 152 17.18 8.25 -13.24
CA LYS A 152 16.30 9.42 -13.04
C LYS A 152 15.61 9.37 -11.70
N THR A 153 15.90 10.32 -10.82
CA THR A 153 15.31 10.43 -9.47
C THR A 153 14.05 11.32 -9.43
N LYS A 154 13.74 12.04 -10.50
CA LYS A 154 12.57 12.95 -10.57
C LYS A 154 11.23 12.24 -10.34
N PRO A 155 10.94 11.07 -10.92
CA PRO A 155 9.67 10.38 -10.65
C PRO A 155 9.46 10.10 -9.16
N THR A 156 10.50 9.64 -8.45
CA THR A 156 10.48 9.43 -6.99
C THR A 156 10.21 10.74 -6.24
N GLN A 157 10.89 11.83 -6.60
CA GLN A 157 10.68 13.14 -5.97
C GLN A 157 9.24 13.63 -6.15
N HIS A 158 8.65 13.45 -7.32
CA HIS A 158 7.26 13.83 -7.61
C HIS A 158 6.27 12.97 -6.83
N SER A 159 6.47 11.66 -6.80
CA SER A 159 5.61 10.74 -6.05
C SER A 159 5.60 11.06 -4.55
N VAL A 160 6.77 11.32 -3.96
CA VAL A 160 6.86 11.74 -2.55
C VAL A 160 6.25 13.13 -2.32
N LYS A 161 6.44 14.06 -3.26
CA LYS A 161 5.80 15.39 -3.18
C LYS A 161 4.28 15.25 -3.15
N GLU A 162 3.71 14.38 -3.99
CA GLU A 162 2.27 14.11 -4.02
C GLU A 162 1.79 13.52 -2.69
N LEU A 163 2.48 12.50 -2.16
CA LEU A 163 2.15 11.92 -0.86
C LEU A 163 2.18 12.98 0.27
N ARG A 164 3.17 13.86 0.26
CA ARG A 164 3.28 14.95 1.23
C ARG A 164 2.16 15.98 1.10
N SER A 165 1.66 16.23 -0.11
CA SER A 165 0.53 17.15 -0.33
C SER A 165 -0.76 16.65 0.33
N ILE A 166 -0.90 15.34 0.50
CA ILE A 166 -2.00 14.70 1.24
C ILE A 166 -1.76 14.72 2.77
N GLY A 167 -0.57 15.13 3.21
CA GLY A 167 -0.23 15.23 4.63
C GLY A 167 0.50 14.03 5.22
N ILE A 168 1.09 13.16 4.39
CA ILE A 168 1.91 12.02 4.81
C ILE A 168 3.37 12.26 4.44
N GLN A 169 4.26 12.28 5.42
CA GLN A 169 5.70 12.23 5.24
C GLN A 169 6.13 10.76 5.33
N PRO A 170 6.75 10.17 4.30
CA PRO A 170 7.29 8.82 4.42
C PRO A 170 8.46 8.79 5.39
N ASP A 171 8.55 7.73 6.17
CA ASP A 171 9.68 7.46 7.09
C ASP A 171 10.79 6.69 6.35
N ILE A 172 10.40 5.82 5.42
CA ILE A 172 11.29 5.01 4.58
C ILE A 172 10.86 5.13 3.13
N ILE A 173 11.83 5.21 2.23
CA ILE A 173 11.60 5.13 0.79
C ILE A 173 12.32 3.89 0.26
N ILE A 174 11.57 3.00 -0.38
CA ILE A 174 12.11 1.85 -1.11
C ILE A 174 12.15 2.19 -2.59
N CYS A 175 13.33 2.23 -3.15
CA CYS A 175 13.61 2.63 -4.53
C CYS A 175 13.85 1.39 -5.39
N ARG A 176 12.84 0.95 -6.15
CA ARG A 176 13.02 -0.12 -7.14
C ARG A 176 13.73 0.42 -8.37
N SER A 177 14.78 -0.27 -8.80
CA SER A 177 15.57 0.11 -9.98
C SER A 177 16.12 -1.12 -10.70
N GLN A 178 16.37 -1.00 -12.01
CA GLN A 178 17.04 -2.04 -12.80
C GLN A 178 18.53 -2.15 -12.51
N LYS A 179 19.15 -1.09 -11.99
CA LYS A 179 20.58 -1.03 -11.62
C LYS A 179 20.72 -0.43 -10.22
N SER A 180 21.85 -0.72 -9.58
CA SER A 180 22.19 -0.10 -8.29
C SER A 180 22.19 1.43 -8.41
N ILE A 181 21.64 2.09 -7.39
CA ILE A 181 21.50 3.55 -7.34
C ILE A 181 22.74 4.12 -6.68
N PRO A 182 23.56 4.92 -7.40
CA PRO A 182 24.75 5.54 -6.84
C PRO A 182 24.45 6.35 -5.58
N PHE A 183 25.41 6.38 -4.66
CA PHE A 183 25.28 7.09 -3.38
C PHE A 183 24.80 8.54 -3.55
N ASP A 184 25.37 9.27 -4.51
CA ASP A 184 24.96 10.67 -4.77
C ASP A 184 23.50 10.80 -5.20
N GLN A 185 22.97 9.82 -5.94
CA GLN A 185 21.57 9.80 -6.34
C GLN A 185 20.66 9.46 -5.14
N ARG A 186 21.08 8.55 -4.26
CA ARG A 186 20.36 8.28 -2.99
C ARG A 186 20.39 9.51 -2.08
N LYS A 187 21.51 10.20 -1.97
CA LYS A 187 21.63 11.47 -1.22
C LYS A 187 20.69 12.55 -1.79
N LYS A 188 20.57 12.62 -3.11
CA LYS A 188 19.63 13.53 -3.78
C LYS A 188 18.18 13.17 -3.45
N ILE A 189 17.81 11.89 -3.49
CA ILE A 189 16.46 11.44 -3.08
C ILE A 189 16.21 11.82 -1.62
N SER A 190 17.12 11.48 -0.72
CA SER A 190 17.07 11.84 0.70
C SER A 190 16.76 13.33 0.91
N LEU A 191 17.54 14.20 0.27
CA LEU A 191 17.40 15.66 0.40
C LEU A 191 16.03 16.16 -0.10
N PHE A 192 15.62 15.75 -1.32
CA PHE A 192 14.38 16.24 -1.92
C PHE A 192 13.11 15.65 -1.30
N CYS A 193 13.21 14.43 -0.75
CA CYS A 193 12.09 13.74 -0.14
C CYS A 193 12.01 13.96 1.38
N ASN A 194 13.00 14.64 1.98
CA ASN A 194 13.08 14.89 3.42
C ASN A 194 13.04 13.58 4.24
N VAL A 195 13.86 12.62 3.83
CA VAL A 195 14.02 11.31 4.49
C VAL A 195 15.50 11.10 4.78
N PRO A 196 15.92 10.62 5.96
CA PRO A 196 17.30 10.29 6.25
C PRO A 196 17.88 9.34 5.18
N ILE A 197 19.18 9.52 4.85
CA ILE A 197 19.79 8.74 3.77
C ILE A 197 19.81 7.22 4.06
N GLU A 198 19.93 6.86 5.33
CA GLU A 198 19.86 5.48 5.81
C GLU A 198 18.48 4.84 5.59
N ASN A 199 17.44 5.66 5.42
CA ASN A 199 16.08 5.22 5.14
C ASN A 199 15.72 5.28 3.63
N VAL A 200 16.68 5.59 2.77
CA VAL A 200 16.55 5.47 1.31
C VAL A 200 17.15 4.14 0.88
N ILE A 201 16.30 3.14 0.77
CA ILE A 201 16.68 1.75 0.53
C ILE A 201 16.54 1.46 -0.96
N GLU A 202 17.56 0.88 -1.58
CA GLU A 202 17.45 0.41 -2.96
C GLU A 202 16.94 -1.03 -3.03
N THR A 203 16.20 -1.34 -4.07
CA THR A 203 15.88 -2.71 -4.45
C THR A 203 16.11 -2.87 -5.94
N VAL A 204 17.15 -3.61 -6.28
CA VAL A 204 17.53 -3.90 -7.68
C VAL A 204 16.72 -5.12 -8.14
N ASP A 205 16.30 -5.10 -9.41
CA ASP A 205 15.61 -6.25 -9.99
C ASP A 205 16.45 -7.53 -9.82
N VAL A 206 15.82 -8.57 -9.29
CA VAL A 206 16.45 -9.86 -8.98
C VAL A 206 15.91 -10.94 -9.91
N ARG A 207 16.61 -12.09 -9.99
CA ARG A 207 16.20 -13.20 -10.86
C ARG A 207 14.91 -13.87 -10.39
N THR A 208 14.74 -13.97 -9.07
CA THR A 208 13.57 -14.56 -8.45
C THR A 208 13.12 -13.71 -7.27
N ILE A 209 11.83 -13.72 -6.97
CA ILE A 209 11.25 -12.98 -5.83
C ILE A 209 11.87 -13.40 -4.49
N TYR A 210 12.44 -14.60 -4.38
CA TYR A 210 13.08 -15.11 -3.16
C TYR A 210 14.42 -14.44 -2.85
N GLU A 211 15.05 -13.79 -3.82
CA GLU A 211 16.30 -13.04 -3.62
C GLU A 211 16.03 -11.64 -3.05
N ALA A 212 14.82 -11.10 -3.23
CA ALA A 212 14.49 -9.74 -2.79
C ALA A 212 14.68 -9.52 -1.27
N PRO A 213 14.21 -10.39 -0.35
CA PRO A 213 14.47 -10.23 1.08
C PRO A 213 15.96 -10.23 1.45
N ILE A 214 16.77 -11.02 0.72
CA ILE A 214 18.21 -11.06 0.93
C ILE A 214 18.86 -9.73 0.56
N SER A 215 18.38 -9.09 -0.51
CA SER A 215 18.89 -7.78 -0.94
C SER A 215 18.64 -6.70 0.11
N PHE A 216 17.47 -6.72 0.78
CA PHE A 216 17.16 -5.83 1.89
C PHE A 216 18.04 -6.11 3.11
N PHE A 217 18.21 -7.38 3.46
CA PHE A 217 19.03 -7.77 4.61
C PHE A 217 20.49 -7.30 4.48
N ASN A 218 21.04 -7.27 3.28
CA ASN A 218 22.42 -6.87 3.02
C ASN A 218 22.65 -5.35 3.02
N GLN A 219 21.59 -4.54 3.10
CA GLN A 219 21.69 -3.07 3.09
C GLN A 219 21.67 -2.43 4.49
N LYS A 220 22.07 -3.17 5.51
CA LYS A 220 22.12 -2.76 6.92
C LYS A 220 22.68 -1.37 7.13
#